data_0ab2c250dd0b6cb8b3cd6caeb3c19604
#
_entry.id   0ab2c250dd0b6cb8b3cd6caeb3c19604
#
_cell.length_a   1.000
_cell.length_b   1.000
_cell.length_c   1.000
_cell.angle_alpha   90.00
_cell.angle_beta   90.00
_cell.angle_gamma   90.00
#
_symmetry.space_group_name_H-M   'P 1'
#
loop_
_entity.id
_entity.type
_entity.pdbx_description
1 polymer ?
#
loop_
_entity_poly.entity_id
_entity_poly.type
_entity_poly.pdbx_seq_one_letter_code
_entity_poly.pdbx_strand_id
1 'polypeptide(L)'
;MAYSTFSIPKQVIHGNNALEFLSTLEGKRASIVTGGHSMKRFGFLDEAKTQLEKAGMEVQIIDGVEPDPSITTCKAGGAKMAEFQPDWIIALGGGSPMDAAKVMWVYYEHPGYDFMELVRFNFPPLRTKAKLICIPSTSGTASEITAFSVITDTDNHIKYPLVSPQIVPDVAILDDRIPAKMPPLITAQTGMDVMTHAIEAYVSTAADDYTDPLALHAIQLVFEYLETAVNKCDADAFIRA
;
A
#
# COMPACT_ATOMS: atom_id res chain seq x y z
N MET A 1 17.00 5.31 22.41
CA MET A 1 17.78 6.08 21.40
C MET A 1 17.54 7.56 21.66
N ALA A 2 18.51 8.41 21.38
CA ALA A 2 18.41 9.87 21.68
C ALA A 2 17.68 10.65 20.55
N TYR A 3 17.12 9.98 19.54
CA TYR A 3 16.41 10.58 18.42
C TYR A 3 15.25 9.69 17.96
N SER A 4 14.22 10.31 17.40
CA SER A 4 13.10 9.68 16.72
C SER A 4 13.25 9.84 15.20
N THR A 5 12.53 9.03 14.43
CA THR A 5 12.56 9.09 12.96
C THR A 5 11.12 9.13 12.44
N PHE A 6 10.83 10.11 11.59
CA PHE A 6 9.59 10.19 10.82
C PHE A 6 9.91 9.82 9.38
N SER A 7 9.30 8.75 8.85
CA SER A 7 9.59 8.20 7.54
C SER A 7 8.32 8.09 6.71
N ILE A 8 8.34 8.67 5.52
CA ILE A 8 7.28 8.60 4.50
C ILE A 8 7.90 8.27 3.14
N PRO A 9 7.11 7.93 2.10
CA PRO A 9 7.62 7.78 0.73
C PRO A 9 8.40 9.01 0.27
N LYS A 10 9.39 8.78 -0.60
CA LYS A 10 10.17 9.90 -1.20
C LYS A 10 9.31 10.82 -2.04
N GLN A 11 8.25 10.29 -2.64
CA GLN A 11 7.31 11.04 -3.46
C GLN A 11 5.89 10.55 -3.20
N VAL A 12 4.95 11.50 -3.15
CA VAL A 12 3.51 11.25 -3.19
C VAL A 12 2.97 11.97 -4.43
N ILE A 13 2.50 11.19 -5.39
CA ILE A 13 1.89 11.66 -6.63
C ILE A 13 0.39 11.61 -6.44
N HIS A 14 -0.32 12.70 -6.59
CA HIS A 14 -1.75 12.73 -6.30
C HIS A 14 -2.55 13.53 -7.34
N GLY A 15 -3.82 13.23 -7.45
CA GLY A 15 -4.78 13.90 -8.31
C GLY A 15 -5.34 13.00 -9.42
N ASN A 16 -6.22 13.58 -10.26
CA ASN A 16 -6.83 12.86 -11.37
C ASN A 16 -5.77 12.41 -12.38
N ASN A 17 -5.86 11.16 -12.83
CA ASN A 17 -4.92 10.52 -13.76
C ASN A 17 -3.48 10.39 -13.21
N ALA A 18 -3.31 10.35 -11.90
CA ALA A 18 -2.00 10.15 -11.28
C ALA A 18 -1.31 8.85 -11.75
N LEU A 19 -2.07 7.85 -12.21
CA LEU A 19 -1.52 6.63 -12.85
C LEU A 19 -0.62 6.91 -14.05
N GLU A 20 -0.78 8.04 -14.74
CA GLU A 20 0.08 8.40 -15.87
C GLU A 20 1.55 8.55 -15.46
N PHE A 21 1.83 8.81 -14.19
CA PHE A 21 3.19 8.85 -13.64
C PHE A 21 3.97 7.55 -13.92
N LEU A 22 3.29 6.40 -13.97
CA LEU A 22 3.93 5.12 -14.27
C LEU A 22 4.64 5.11 -15.63
N SER A 23 4.20 5.94 -16.59
CA SER A 23 4.83 6.05 -17.92
C SER A 23 6.18 6.82 -17.90
N THR A 24 6.49 7.48 -16.80
CA THR A 24 7.75 8.25 -16.62
C THR A 24 8.85 7.45 -15.93
N LEU A 25 8.54 6.22 -15.50
CA LEU A 25 9.50 5.38 -14.78
C LEU A 25 10.59 4.86 -15.72
N GLU A 26 11.79 4.78 -15.19
CA GLU A 26 12.92 4.14 -15.85
C GLU A 26 13.12 2.74 -15.31
N GLY A 27 13.24 1.74 -16.18
CA GLY A 27 13.40 0.34 -15.84
C GLY A 27 13.13 -0.56 -17.04
N LYS A 28 13.24 -1.86 -16.86
CA LYS A 28 12.99 -2.87 -17.90
C LYS A 28 11.78 -3.74 -17.59
N ARG A 29 11.52 -4.00 -16.32
CA ARG A 29 10.49 -4.94 -15.88
C ARG A 29 9.76 -4.43 -14.64
N ALA A 30 8.43 -4.59 -14.62
CA ALA A 30 7.59 -4.25 -13.49
C ALA A 30 6.67 -5.41 -13.13
N SER A 31 6.53 -5.73 -11.83
CA SER A 31 5.55 -6.68 -11.33
C SER A 31 4.40 -5.93 -10.65
N ILE A 32 3.17 -6.07 -11.16
CA ILE A 32 1.97 -5.54 -10.52
C ILE A 32 1.40 -6.59 -9.59
N VAL A 33 1.33 -6.27 -8.30
CA VAL A 33 0.69 -7.09 -7.26
C VAL A 33 -0.71 -6.54 -7.01
N THR A 34 -1.73 -7.38 -7.14
CA THR A 34 -3.14 -6.98 -6.92
C THR A 34 -3.95 -8.08 -6.27
N GLY A 35 -5.00 -7.69 -5.55
CA GLY A 35 -5.97 -8.60 -4.98
C GLY A 35 -7.27 -8.62 -5.77
N GLY A 36 -8.17 -9.55 -5.46
CA GLY A 36 -9.54 -9.59 -5.94
C GLY A 36 -9.75 -9.27 -7.42
N HIS A 37 -10.94 -8.68 -7.71
CA HIS A 37 -11.31 -8.39 -9.11
C HIS A 37 -11.58 -6.91 -9.37
N SER A 38 -11.56 -6.05 -8.34
CA SER A 38 -12.01 -4.65 -8.46
C SER A 38 -11.14 -3.84 -9.43
N MET A 39 -9.82 -3.94 -9.30
CA MET A 39 -8.91 -3.16 -10.15
C MET A 39 -9.00 -3.56 -11.61
N LYS A 40 -9.16 -4.84 -11.90
CA LYS A 40 -9.41 -5.34 -13.26
C LYS A 40 -10.81 -4.92 -13.76
N ARG A 41 -11.85 -5.09 -12.94
CA ARG A 41 -13.23 -4.75 -13.29
C ARG A 41 -13.42 -3.27 -13.62
N PHE A 42 -12.72 -2.39 -12.94
CA PHE A 42 -12.80 -0.94 -13.17
C PHE A 42 -11.78 -0.43 -14.20
N GLY A 43 -10.94 -1.32 -14.78
CA GLY A 43 -9.98 -0.98 -15.83
C GLY A 43 -8.66 -0.41 -15.33
N PHE A 44 -8.48 -0.17 -14.04
CA PHE A 44 -7.26 0.43 -13.49
C PHE A 44 -6.04 -0.49 -13.58
N LEU A 45 -6.23 -1.81 -13.51
CA LEU A 45 -5.14 -2.77 -13.73
C LEU A 45 -4.61 -2.70 -15.16
N ASP A 46 -5.51 -2.65 -16.15
CA ASP A 46 -5.12 -2.57 -17.56
C ASP A 46 -4.52 -1.19 -17.89
N GLU A 47 -5.03 -0.12 -17.26
CA GLU A 47 -4.46 1.21 -17.38
C GLU A 47 -3.02 1.27 -16.81
N ALA A 48 -2.81 0.79 -15.59
CA ALA A 48 -1.49 0.75 -14.96
C ALA A 48 -0.49 -0.05 -15.81
N LYS A 49 -0.91 -1.23 -16.31
CA LYS A 49 -0.12 -2.04 -17.23
C LYS A 49 0.25 -1.25 -18.50
N THR A 50 -0.73 -0.60 -19.13
CA THR A 50 -0.52 0.20 -20.34
C THR A 50 0.47 1.35 -20.11
N GLN A 51 0.43 2.02 -18.95
CA GLN A 51 1.37 3.10 -18.65
C GLN A 51 2.81 2.56 -18.46
N LEU A 52 2.98 1.41 -17.82
CA LEU A 52 4.29 0.77 -17.69
C LEU A 52 4.83 0.28 -19.05
N GLU A 53 3.97 -0.26 -19.92
CA GLU A 53 4.34 -0.66 -21.29
C GLU A 53 4.74 0.56 -22.13
N LYS A 54 4.09 1.72 -21.95
CA LYS A 54 4.51 3.00 -22.58
C LYS A 54 5.90 3.45 -22.12
N ALA A 55 6.26 3.16 -20.86
CA ALA A 55 7.62 3.38 -20.35
C ALA A 55 8.66 2.38 -20.91
N GLY A 56 8.23 1.43 -21.76
CA GLY A 56 9.09 0.41 -22.35
C GLY A 56 9.35 -0.79 -21.45
N MET A 57 8.56 -1.00 -20.40
CA MET A 57 8.73 -2.10 -19.46
C MET A 57 7.93 -3.34 -19.88
N GLU A 58 8.52 -4.51 -19.67
CA GLU A 58 7.79 -5.78 -19.62
C GLU A 58 7.02 -5.86 -18.29
N VAL A 59 5.77 -6.31 -18.33
CA VAL A 59 4.88 -6.31 -17.15
C VAL A 59 4.43 -7.71 -16.79
N GLN A 60 4.73 -8.13 -15.56
CA GLN A 60 4.15 -9.31 -14.92
C GLN A 60 2.99 -8.91 -14.01
N ILE A 61 1.92 -9.71 -13.97
CA ILE A 61 0.83 -9.54 -13.01
C ILE A 61 0.86 -10.69 -12.01
N ILE A 62 0.88 -10.36 -10.73
CA ILE A 62 0.70 -11.26 -9.59
C ILE A 62 -0.64 -10.90 -8.98
N ASP A 63 -1.70 -11.59 -9.40
CA ASP A 63 -3.06 -11.39 -8.96
C ASP A 63 -3.49 -12.39 -7.87
N GLY A 64 -4.69 -12.18 -7.35
CA GLY A 64 -5.32 -13.12 -6.42
C GLY A 64 -4.81 -13.04 -4.97
N VAL A 65 -4.18 -11.92 -4.58
CA VAL A 65 -3.87 -11.70 -3.16
C VAL A 65 -5.20 -11.67 -2.37
N GLU A 66 -5.34 -12.58 -1.43
CA GLU A 66 -6.50 -12.70 -0.57
C GLU A 66 -6.59 -11.58 0.47
N PRO A 67 -7.79 -11.26 0.99
CA PRO A 67 -7.90 -10.48 2.22
C PRO A 67 -7.12 -11.13 3.36
N ASP A 68 -6.44 -10.32 4.19
CA ASP A 68 -5.54 -10.83 5.24
C ASP A 68 -4.45 -11.76 4.67
N PRO A 69 -3.53 -11.24 3.85
CA PRO A 69 -2.62 -12.04 3.04
C PRO A 69 -1.75 -12.99 3.89
N SER A 70 -1.57 -14.21 3.39
CA SER A 70 -0.84 -15.25 4.08
C SER A 70 0.68 -15.19 3.84
N ILE A 71 1.44 -15.79 4.76
CA ILE A 71 2.88 -16.01 4.60
C ILE A 71 3.15 -16.79 3.31
N THR A 72 2.31 -17.78 3.00
CA THR A 72 2.43 -18.62 1.80
C THR A 72 2.27 -17.81 0.52
N THR A 73 1.27 -16.93 0.45
CA THR A 73 1.07 -16.01 -0.68
C THR A 73 2.25 -15.08 -0.86
N CYS A 74 2.80 -14.53 0.23
CA CYS A 74 3.97 -13.66 0.17
C CYS A 74 5.21 -14.39 -0.36
N LYS A 75 5.49 -15.61 0.11
CA LYS A 75 6.60 -16.44 -0.38
C LYS A 75 6.45 -16.79 -1.87
N ALA A 76 5.24 -17.20 -2.27
CA ALA A 76 4.95 -17.52 -3.66
C ALA A 76 5.11 -16.32 -4.60
N GLY A 77 4.64 -15.13 -4.18
CA GLY A 77 4.83 -13.90 -4.93
C GLY A 77 6.29 -13.50 -5.06
N GLY A 78 7.06 -13.58 -3.97
CA GLY A 78 8.50 -13.33 -3.99
C GLY A 78 9.26 -14.28 -4.94
N ALA A 79 8.87 -15.57 -4.99
CA ALA A 79 9.44 -16.54 -5.92
C ALA A 79 9.13 -16.18 -7.39
N LYS A 80 7.89 -15.81 -7.71
CA LYS A 80 7.52 -15.31 -9.06
C LYS A 80 8.32 -14.08 -9.45
N MET A 81 8.55 -13.14 -8.52
CA MET A 81 9.41 -11.98 -8.77
C MET A 81 10.86 -12.38 -8.97
N ALA A 82 11.37 -13.39 -8.26
CA ALA A 82 12.74 -13.87 -8.43
C ALA A 82 12.98 -14.46 -9.83
N GLU A 83 11.99 -15.11 -10.43
CA GLU A 83 12.04 -15.63 -11.81
C GLU A 83 11.96 -14.48 -12.82
N PHE A 84 11.10 -13.51 -12.60
CA PHE A 84 10.84 -12.40 -13.54
C PHE A 84 11.86 -11.26 -13.41
N GLN A 85 12.44 -11.04 -12.22
CA GLN A 85 13.42 -10.01 -11.88
C GLN A 85 12.95 -8.57 -12.19
N PRO A 86 11.87 -8.07 -11.55
CA PRO A 86 11.39 -6.71 -11.78
C PRO A 86 12.35 -5.66 -11.19
N ASP A 87 12.42 -4.50 -11.85
CA ASP A 87 13.06 -3.28 -11.33
C ASP A 87 12.07 -2.49 -10.45
N TRP A 88 10.76 -2.68 -10.70
CA TRP A 88 9.67 -2.04 -9.98
C TRP A 88 8.62 -3.05 -9.54
N ILE A 89 8.19 -2.91 -8.31
CA ILE A 89 7.02 -3.60 -7.74
C ILE A 89 5.92 -2.57 -7.60
N ILE A 90 4.76 -2.82 -8.22
CA ILE A 90 3.60 -1.94 -8.21
C ILE A 90 2.49 -2.63 -7.41
N ALA A 91 2.23 -2.20 -6.20
CA ALA A 91 1.12 -2.71 -5.41
C ALA A 91 -0.15 -1.89 -5.72
N LEU A 92 -1.14 -2.50 -6.35
CA LEU A 92 -2.37 -1.84 -6.79
C LEU A 92 -3.58 -2.48 -6.12
N GLY A 93 -4.23 -1.76 -5.21
CA GLY A 93 -5.42 -2.25 -4.51
C GLY A 93 -5.58 -1.71 -3.10
N GLY A 94 -6.33 -2.40 -2.24
CA GLY A 94 -6.47 -2.05 -0.82
C GLY A 94 -5.25 -2.41 0.01
N GLY A 95 -5.38 -2.37 1.33
CA GLY A 95 -4.28 -2.70 2.26
C GLY A 95 -3.66 -4.07 2.01
N SER A 96 -4.46 -5.12 1.77
CA SER A 96 -3.98 -6.50 1.61
C SER A 96 -2.96 -6.70 0.48
N PRO A 97 -3.19 -6.29 -0.79
CA PRO A 97 -2.17 -6.42 -1.82
C PRO A 97 -0.94 -5.53 -1.58
N MET A 98 -1.09 -4.37 -0.92
CA MET A 98 0.05 -3.53 -0.56
C MET A 98 0.90 -4.18 0.53
N ASP A 99 0.28 -4.72 1.56
CA ASP A 99 0.95 -5.45 2.64
C ASP A 99 1.67 -6.70 2.13
N ALA A 100 0.98 -7.48 1.28
CA ALA A 100 1.60 -8.63 0.62
C ALA A 100 2.80 -8.22 -0.25
N ALA A 101 2.69 -7.17 -1.05
CA ALA A 101 3.76 -6.69 -1.92
C ALA A 101 5.02 -6.28 -1.13
N LYS A 102 4.86 -5.63 0.03
CA LYS A 102 5.97 -5.29 0.93
C LYS A 102 6.75 -6.52 1.37
N VAL A 103 6.06 -7.61 1.72
CA VAL A 103 6.71 -8.85 2.16
C VAL A 103 7.16 -9.71 0.98
N MET A 104 6.45 -9.72 -0.15
CA MET A 104 6.94 -10.30 -1.40
C MET A 104 8.27 -9.68 -1.83
N TRP A 105 8.42 -8.36 -1.66
CA TRP A 105 9.66 -7.65 -1.93
C TRP A 105 10.82 -8.15 -1.08
N VAL A 106 10.59 -8.40 0.23
CA VAL A 106 11.60 -9.03 1.09
C VAL A 106 12.02 -10.39 0.54
N TYR A 107 11.08 -11.27 0.20
CA TYR A 107 11.39 -12.60 -0.33
C TYR A 107 12.02 -12.57 -1.72
N TYR A 108 11.72 -11.55 -2.53
CA TYR A 108 12.36 -11.35 -3.83
C TYR A 108 13.84 -10.97 -3.69
N GLU A 109 14.14 -10.04 -2.81
CA GLU A 109 15.53 -9.60 -2.62
C GLU A 109 16.36 -10.58 -1.78
N HIS A 110 15.70 -11.25 -0.82
CA HIS A 110 16.31 -12.18 0.13
C HIS A 110 15.54 -13.52 0.17
N PRO A 111 15.69 -14.38 -0.85
CA PRO A 111 15.04 -15.68 -0.87
C PRO A 111 15.41 -16.53 0.35
N GLY A 112 14.42 -17.13 0.98
CA GLY A 112 14.63 -17.97 2.18
C GLY A 112 14.77 -17.21 3.49
N TYR A 113 14.54 -15.88 3.51
CA TYR A 113 14.55 -15.12 4.76
C TYR A 113 13.50 -15.68 5.73
N ASP A 114 13.87 -15.80 7.02
CA ASP A 114 12.95 -16.33 8.03
C ASP A 114 11.87 -15.29 8.36
N PHE A 115 10.60 -15.69 8.21
CA PHE A 115 9.45 -14.83 8.55
C PHE A 115 9.48 -14.36 10.01
N MET A 116 9.92 -15.22 10.93
CA MET A 116 9.97 -14.86 12.35
C MET A 116 11.01 -13.77 12.65
N GLU A 117 12.02 -13.59 11.81
CA GLU A 117 12.92 -12.43 11.93
C GLU A 117 12.20 -11.12 11.60
N LEU A 118 11.28 -11.13 10.60
CA LEU A 118 10.44 -9.96 10.30
C LEU A 118 9.53 -9.62 11.48
N VAL A 119 8.96 -10.64 12.14
CA VAL A 119 8.13 -10.48 13.35
C VAL A 119 8.94 -9.86 14.50
N ARG A 120 10.23 -10.14 14.57
CA ARG A 120 11.17 -9.54 15.55
C ARG A 120 11.68 -8.17 15.11
N PHE A 121 11.11 -7.58 14.06
CA PHE A 121 11.52 -6.31 13.46
C PHE A 121 12.95 -6.31 12.89
N ASN A 122 13.51 -7.49 12.63
CA ASN A 122 14.80 -7.64 11.99
C ASN A 122 14.59 -7.77 10.48
N PHE A 123 14.63 -6.63 9.78
CA PHE A 123 14.46 -6.58 8.33
C PHE A 123 15.79 -6.51 7.62
N PRO A 124 15.98 -7.26 6.52
CA PRO A 124 17.16 -7.12 5.69
C PRO A 124 17.10 -5.79 4.89
N PRO A 125 18.25 -5.27 4.42
CA PRO A 125 18.25 -4.10 3.56
C PRO A 125 17.52 -4.39 2.25
N LEU A 126 16.64 -3.47 1.83
CA LEU A 126 15.88 -3.54 0.58
C LEU A 126 16.38 -2.49 -0.43
N ARG A 127 15.81 -2.48 -1.63
CA ARG A 127 16.15 -1.57 -2.74
C ARG A 127 17.44 -1.93 -3.47
N THR A 128 17.88 -3.18 -3.35
CA THR A 128 19.06 -3.69 -4.08
C THR A 128 18.68 -4.18 -5.48
N LYS A 129 17.45 -4.68 -5.66
CA LYS A 129 16.96 -5.20 -6.93
C LYS A 129 15.77 -4.41 -7.47
N ALA A 130 14.85 -3.97 -6.60
CA ALA A 130 13.65 -3.27 -7.02
C ALA A 130 13.30 -2.12 -6.08
N LYS A 131 12.41 -1.24 -6.55
CA LYS A 131 11.72 -0.21 -5.79
C LYS A 131 10.23 -0.55 -5.69
N LEU A 132 9.54 -0.01 -4.69
CA LEU A 132 8.13 -0.25 -4.45
C LEU A 132 7.31 1.02 -4.69
N ILE A 133 6.24 0.88 -5.49
CA ILE A 133 5.16 1.86 -5.63
C ILE A 133 3.89 1.26 -5.05
N CYS A 134 3.18 2.02 -4.23
CA CYS A 134 1.86 1.63 -3.74
C CYS A 134 0.78 2.57 -4.27
N ILE A 135 -0.33 2.00 -4.75
CA ILE A 135 -1.46 2.68 -5.37
C ILE A 135 -2.74 2.19 -4.67
N PRO A 136 -3.27 2.95 -3.70
CA PRO A 136 -4.40 2.50 -2.92
C PRO A 136 -5.72 2.54 -3.70
N SER A 137 -6.57 1.55 -3.46
CA SER A 137 -7.96 1.56 -3.92
C SER A 137 -8.96 1.84 -2.80
N THR A 138 -8.46 1.96 -1.58
CA THR A 138 -9.24 2.31 -0.39
C THR A 138 -8.60 3.52 0.29
N SER A 139 -9.42 4.37 0.88
CA SER A 139 -8.97 5.43 1.77
C SER A 139 -9.20 4.93 3.21
N GLY A 140 -8.14 4.58 3.93
CA GLY A 140 -8.25 3.98 5.26
C GLY A 140 -6.92 3.58 5.85
N THR A 141 -6.40 2.42 5.45
CA THR A 141 -5.21 1.81 6.05
C THR A 141 -3.92 2.62 5.91
N ALA A 142 -3.86 3.50 4.91
CA ALA A 142 -2.66 4.26 4.53
C ALA A 142 -1.41 3.38 4.28
N SER A 143 -1.60 2.11 3.88
CA SER A 143 -0.47 1.21 3.64
C SER A 143 0.46 1.73 2.54
N GLU A 144 0.00 2.60 1.65
CA GLU A 144 0.82 3.25 0.62
C GLU A 144 1.88 4.19 1.17
N ILE A 145 1.76 4.66 2.42
CA ILE A 145 2.74 5.57 3.03
C ILE A 145 3.38 5.02 4.31
N THR A 146 2.87 3.91 4.86
CA THR A 146 3.29 3.41 6.17
C THR A 146 4.47 2.45 6.10
N ALA A 147 5.19 2.36 7.22
CA ALA A 147 6.22 1.36 7.50
C ALA A 147 5.63 0.03 8.00
N PHE A 148 4.34 -0.21 7.81
CA PHE A 148 3.61 -1.36 8.34
C PHE A 148 3.18 -2.32 7.24
N SER A 149 3.07 -3.61 7.61
CA SER A 149 2.43 -4.66 6.83
C SER A 149 1.85 -5.69 7.80
N VAL A 150 0.61 -6.14 7.57
CA VAL A 150 -0.03 -7.17 8.40
C VAL A 150 -0.15 -8.45 7.59
N ILE A 151 0.49 -9.52 8.08
CA ILE A 151 0.53 -10.82 7.41
C ILE A 151 -0.01 -11.91 8.33
N THR A 152 -0.81 -12.79 7.76
CA THR A 152 -1.48 -13.87 8.48
C THR A 152 -0.68 -15.17 8.40
N ASP A 153 -0.39 -15.74 9.56
CA ASP A 153 -0.02 -17.14 9.68
C ASP A 153 -1.30 -17.95 9.72
N THR A 154 -1.62 -18.60 8.61
CA THR A 154 -2.85 -19.39 8.47
C THR A 154 -2.83 -20.67 9.25
N ASP A 155 -1.65 -21.23 9.55
CA ASP A 155 -1.51 -22.49 10.29
C ASP A 155 -1.80 -22.28 11.78
N ASN A 156 -1.40 -21.14 12.31
CA ASN A 156 -1.59 -20.77 13.71
C ASN A 156 -2.75 -19.79 13.95
N HIS A 157 -3.40 -19.30 12.88
CA HIS A 157 -4.45 -18.27 12.94
C HIS A 157 -4.02 -16.98 13.64
N ILE A 158 -2.79 -16.53 13.39
CA ILE A 158 -2.21 -15.33 14.00
C ILE A 158 -1.95 -14.28 12.92
N LYS A 159 -2.36 -13.04 13.19
CA LYS A 159 -1.98 -11.87 12.38
C LYS A 159 -0.76 -11.21 13.00
N TYR A 160 0.31 -11.10 12.22
CA TYR A 160 1.55 -10.48 12.63
C TYR A 160 1.68 -9.07 12.03
N PRO A 161 1.68 -8.03 12.86
CA PRO A 161 2.09 -6.70 12.41
C PRO A 161 3.61 -6.68 12.23
N LEU A 162 4.05 -6.33 11.05
CA LEU A 162 5.44 -6.18 10.68
C LEU A 162 5.74 -4.69 10.53
N VAL A 163 6.82 -4.23 11.14
CA VAL A 163 7.15 -2.79 11.17
C VAL A 163 8.61 -2.59 10.82
N SER A 164 8.87 -1.81 9.77
CA SER A 164 10.24 -1.41 9.42
C SER A 164 10.25 -0.22 8.47
N PRO A 165 11.13 0.77 8.65
CA PRO A 165 11.36 1.80 7.64
C PRO A 165 11.79 1.24 6.28
N GLN A 166 12.31 0.01 6.24
CA GLN A 166 12.70 -0.66 4.99
C GLN A 166 11.52 -0.90 4.04
N ILE A 167 10.31 -1.15 4.58
CA ILE A 167 9.11 -1.45 3.78
C ILE A 167 8.24 -0.23 3.49
N VAL A 168 8.66 0.98 3.86
CA VAL A 168 8.03 2.21 3.36
C VAL A 168 8.16 2.23 1.85
N PRO A 169 7.07 2.44 1.08
CA PRO A 169 7.17 2.54 -0.39
C PRO A 169 8.10 3.66 -0.84
N ASP A 170 8.71 3.54 -2.01
CA ASP A 170 9.50 4.62 -2.60
C ASP A 170 8.60 5.73 -3.15
N VAL A 171 7.44 5.36 -3.70
CA VAL A 171 6.42 6.28 -4.24
C VAL A 171 5.04 5.81 -3.82
N ALA A 172 4.18 6.74 -3.43
CA ALA A 172 2.74 6.54 -3.33
C ALA A 172 2.05 7.26 -4.49
N ILE A 173 1.09 6.61 -5.15
CA ILE A 173 0.28 7.23 -6.22
C ILE A 173 -1.17 7.23 -5.77
N LEU A 174 -1.72 8.40 -5.51
CA LEU A 174 -3.09 8.64 -5.08
C LEU A 174 -3.91 9.15 -6.27
N ASP A 175 -4.46 8.23 -7.06
CA ASP A 175 -5.33 8.58 -8.20
C ASP A 175 -6.77 8.67 -7.71
N ASP A 176 -7.32 9.86 -7.71
CA ASP A 176 -8.65 10.18 -7.16
C ASP A 176 -9.77 9.32 -7.74
N ARG A 177 -9.62 8.87 -8.99
CA ARG A 177 -10.59 8.03 -9.69
C ARG A 177 -10.74 6.64 -9.08
N ILE A 178 -9.71 6.14 -8.40
CA ILE A 178 -9.68 4.77 -7.88
C ILE A 178 -10.56 4.64 -6.62
N PRO A 179 -10.32 5.38 -5.52
CA PRO A 179 -11.16 5.29 -4.33
C PRO A 179 -12.60 5.78 -4.58
N ALA A 180 -12.82 6.65 -5.56
CA ALA A 180 -14.18 7.05 -5.97
C ALA A 180 -15.06 5.88 -6.49
N LYS A 181 -14.49 4.68 -6.72
CA LYS A 181 -15.23 3.46 -7.06
C LYS A 181 -15.59 2.61 -5.84
N MET A 182 -15.22 3.01 -4.64
CA MET A 182 -15.60 2.27 -3.43
C MET A 182 -17.13 2.28 -3.22
N PRO A 183 -17.71 1.12 -2.84
CA PRO A 183 -19.10 1.08 -2.38
C PRO A 183 -19.27 1.89 -1.09
N PRO A 184 -20.46 2.53 -0.84
CA PRO A 184 -20.70 3.34 0.35
C PRO A 184 -20.39 2.65 1.67
N LEU A 185 -20.68 1.34 1.78
CA LEU A 185 -20.36 0.56 2.98
C LEU A 185 -18.85 0.48 3.24
N ILE A 186 -18.05 0.24 2.18
CA ILE A 186 -16.60 0.19 2.31
C ILE A 186 -16.06 1.57 2.66
N THR A 187 -16.59 2.63 2.04
CA THR A 187 -16.22 4.02 2.36
C THR A 187 -16.45 4.33 3.84
N ALA A 188 -17.62 3.96 4.38
CA ALA A 188 -17.90 4.17 5.78
C ALA A 188 -16.95 3.40 6.71
N GLN A 189 -16.69 2.13 6.38
CA GLN A 189 -15.80 1.28 7.17
C GLN A 189 -14.34 1.80 7.15
N THR A 190 -13.82 2.12 5.97
CA THR A 190 -12.45 2.61 5.84
C THR A 190 -12.28 4.02 6.37
N GLY A 191 -13.28 4.89 6.23
CA GLY A 191 -13.27 6.23 6.85
C GLY A 191 -13.29 6.18 8.38
N MET A 192 -14.03 5.23 8.97
CA MET A 192 -13.94 4.99 10.42
C MET A 192 -12.61 4.38 10.85
N ASP A 193 -11.95 3.62 9.98
CA ASP A 193 -10.59 3.14 10.18
C ASP A 193 -9.58 4.32 10.24
N VAL A 194 -9.70 5.29 9.32
CA VAL A 194 -8.93 6.56 9.39
C VAL A 194 -9.12 7.25 10.73
N MET A 195 -10.37 7.38 11.18
CA MET A 195 -10.70 8.02 12.47
C MET A 195 -9.99 7.30 13.63
N THR A 196 -10.07 5.97 13.64
CA THR A 196 -9.45 5.14 14.69
C THR A 196 -7.94 5.33 14.68
N HIS A 197 -7.29 5.20 13.53
CA HIS A 197 -5.85 5.37 13.39
C HIS A 197 -5.38 6.77 13.81
N ALA A 198 -6.14 7.81 13.45
CA ALA A 198 -5.81 9.18 13.82
C ALA A 198 -5.91 9.42 15.33
N ILE A 199 -6.95 8.88 15.98
CA ILE A 199 -7.10 8.95 17.44
C ILE A 199 -5.97 8.16 18.13
N GLU A 200 -5.69 6.93 17.67
CA GLU A 200 -4.61 6.10 18.21
C GLU A 200 -3.24 6.78 18.07
N ALA A 201 -2.96 7.39 16.92
CA ALA A 201 -1.73 8.13 16.72
C ALA A 201 -1.60 9.30 17.70
N TYR A 202 -2.67 10.08 17.88
CA TYR A 202 -2.67 11.24 18.74
C TYR A 202 -2.50 10.90 20.24
N VAL A 203 -3.07 9.76 20.70
CA VAL A 203 -2.96 9.33 22.11
C VAL A 203 -1.78 8.36 22.33
N SER A 204 -0.99 8.08 21.31
CA SER A 204 0.16 7.17 21.38
C SER A 204 1.24 7.71 22.32
N THR A 205 1.91 6.82 23.03
CA THR A 205 3.13 7.17 23.78
C THR A 205 4.32 7.55 22.89
N ALA A 206 4.21 7.32 21.58
CA ALA A 206 5.18 7.70 20.56
C ALA A 206 4.76 8.94 19.75
N ALA A 207 3.66 9.60 20.16
CA ALA A 207 3.18 10.84 19.53
C ALA A 207 4.23 11.96 19.67
N ASP A 208 4.35 12.79 18.66
CA ASP A 208 5.30 13.89 18.60
C ASP A 208 4.78 15.07 17.73
N ASP A 209 5.57 16.14 17.66
CA ASP A 209 5.23 17.36 16.93
C ASP A 209 5.07 17.15 15.40
N TYR A 210 5.51 16.02 14.84
CA TYR A 210 5.31 15.66 13.43
C TYR A 210 4.02 14.88 13.23
N THR A 211 3.65 14.01 14.17
CA THR A 211 2.47 13.13 14.05
C THR A 211 1.18 13.79 14.50
N ASP A 212 1.21 14.57 15.59
CA ASP A 212 0.03 15.17 16.19
C ASP A 212 -0.76 16.09 15.24
N PRO A 213 -0.12 17.01 14.49
CA PRO A 213 -0.85 17.87 13.55
C PRO A 213 -1.54 17.07 12.43
N LEU A 214 -0.89 15.99 11.97
CA LEU A 214 -1.45 15.12 10.92
C LEU A 214 -2.66 14.34 11.46
N ALA A 215 -2.55 13.78 12.67
CA ALA A 215 -3.64 13.07 13.32
C ALA A 215 -4.86 13.97 13.56
N LEU A 216 -4.65 15.16 14.12
CA LEU A 216 -5.72 16.12 14.36
C LEU A 216 -6.39 16.59 13.06
N HIS A 217 -5.59 16.82 12.01
CA HIS A 217 -6.14 17.22 10.72
C HIS A 217 -6.93 16.08 10.05
N ALA A 218 -6.46 14.84 10.14
CA ALA A 218 -7.21 13.68 9.65
C ALA A 218 -8.56 13.54 10.37
N ILE A 219 -8.59 13.66 11.70
CA ILE A 219 -9.86 13.65 12.47
C ILE A 219 -10.83 14.73 11.96
N GLN A 220 -10.32 15.94 11.76
CA GLN A 220 -11.12 17.07 11.26
C GLN A 220 -11.71 16.77 9.87
N LEU A 221 -10.91 16.25 8.94
CA LEU A 221 -11.34 15.92 7.58
C LEU A 221 -12.39 14.81 7.58
N VAL A 222 -12.23 13.77 8.40
CA VAL A 222 -13.23 12.70 8.52
C VAL A 222 -14.55 13.24 9.02
N PHE A 223 -14.56 14.08 10.05
CA PHE A 223 -15.80 14.71 10.54
C PHE A 223 -16.46 15.60 9.48
N GLU A 224 -15.68 16.31 8.68
CA GLU A 224 -16.19 17.23 7.68
C GLU A 224 -16.74 16.52 6.44
N TYR A 225 -16.08 15.46 5.97
CA TYR A 225 -16.33 14.91 4.64
C TYR A 225 -16.92 13.49 4.61
N LEU A 226 -16.70 12.63 5.62
CA LEU A 226 -17.04 11.22 5.55
C LEU A 226 -18.55 10.98 5.30
N GLU A 227 -19.43 11.71 5.99
CA GLU A 227 -20.88 11.58 5.80
C GLU A 227 -21.29 11.91 4.35
N THR A 228 -20.68 12.94 3.78
CA THR A 228 -20.93 13.35 2.38
C THR A 228 -20.38 12.30 1.41
N ALA A 229 -19.19 11.79 1.66
CA ALA A 229 -18.58 10.73 0.85
C ALA A 229 -19.47 9.47 0.81
N VAL A 230 -19.98 9.05 1.96
CA VAL A 230 -20.82 7.84 2.08
C VAL A 230 -22.18 8.04 1.43
N ASN A 231 -22.86 9.17 1.70
CA ASN A 231 -24.27 9.36 1.33
C ASN A 231 -24.47 9.87 -0.09
N LYS A 232 -23.53 10.67 -0.61
CA LYS A 232 -23.66 11.32 -1.92
C LYS A 232 -22.76 10.71 -2.99
N CYS A 233 -21.87 9.79 -2.63
CA CYS A 233 -20.83 9.25 -3.52
C CYS A 233 -20.04 10.39 -4.20
N ASP A 234 -19.77 11.47 -3.45
CA ASP A 234 -19.09 12.65 -3.94
C ASP A 234 -17.59 12.39 -4.01
N ALA A 235 -17.02 12.44 -5.22
CA ALA A 235 -15.62 12.14 -5.45
C ALA A 235 -14.66 13.07 -4.67
N ASP A 236 -15.00 14.37 -4.58
CA ASP A 236 -14.17 15.33 -3.83
C ASP A 236 -14.20 15.07 -2.33
N ALA A 237 -15.36 14.65 -1.80
CA ALA A 237 -15.49 14.27 -0.40
C ALA A 237 -14.73 12.98 -0.08
N PHE A 238 -14.67 12.03 -1.03
CA PHE A 238 -13.87 10.81 -0.89
C PHE A 238 -12.38 11.05 -0.72
N ILE A 239 -11.86 12.03 -1.45
CA ILE A 239 -10.43 12.36 -1.45
C ILE A 239 -10.03 13.06 -0.15
N ARG A 240 -10.97 13.77 0.48
CA ARG A 240 -10.74 14.56 1.69
C ARG A 240 -11.04 13.82 2.99
N ALA A 241 -11.94 12.82 2.96
CA ALA A 241 -12.25 11.99 4.11
C ALA A 241 -11.25 10.87 4.32
#